data_b07a6a41fa7df4c2192d831a56d5e154
#
_entry.id   b07a6a41fa7df4c2192d831a56d5e154
#
_cell.length_a   1.000
_cell.length_b   1.000
_cell.length_c   1.000
_cell.angle_alpha   90.00
_cell.angle_beta   90.00
_cell.angle_gamma   90.00
#
_symmetry.space_group_name_H-M   'P 1'
#
loop_
_entity.id
_entity.type
_entity.pdbx_description
1 polymer ?
#
loop_
_entity_poly.entity_id
_entity_poly.type
_entity_poly.pdbx_seq_one_letter_code
_entity_poly.pdbx_strand_id
1 'polypeptide(L)'
;SLYYPSSDEVDVVFGITSYGNHVYTIKYTISNFVSTTSDADIVYWNLFPKNFSASPSNVSIVIRSYFDFSDTLDVWGYGKYGALCYVYDGRIEMTSDGSLSSSEYLTILVKFDKGTFETSNVLDNDFDYYYDMAQDGSTTYSGTKTSLLSKIFVFIRAILLPVLGFAVLVFIIVCANAKNVRYRYGTRGNRVRKDVPNFRDIPCNKDIYRAYW
;
A
#
# COMPACT_ATOMS: atom_id res chain seq x y z
N SER A 1 -19.02 -20.70 -30.32
CA SER A 1 -20.45 -20.31 -30.24
C SER A 1 -20.65 -19.32 -29.10
N LEU A 2 -21.68 -18.50 -29.22
CA LEU A 2 -22.16 -17.62 -28.17
C LEU A 2 -23.38 -18.26 -27.52
N TYR A 3 -23.42 -18.20 -26.20
CA TYR A 3 -24.55 -18.62 -25.40
C TYR A 3 -24.98 -17.46 -24.50
N TYR A 4 -26.25 -17.24 -24.32
CA TYR A 4 -26.82 -16.14 -23.53
C TYR A 4 -27.57 -16.73 -22.33
N PRO A 5 -26.92 -16.94 -21.18
CA PRO A 5 -27.58 -17.51 -20.01
C PRO A 5 -28.58 -16.54 -19.36
N SER A 6 -28.38 -15.24 -19.54
CA SER A 6 -29.28 -14.17 -19.08
C SER A 6 -29.23 -12.97 -20.03
N SER A 7 -30.04 -11.94 -19.77
CA SER A 7 -30.00 -10.67 -20.53
C SER A 7 -28.69 -9.92 -20.40
N ASP A 8 -27.97 -10.13 -19.27
CA ASP A 8 -26.81 -9.35 -18.87
C ASP A 8 -25.50 -10.15 -18.98
N GLU A 9 -25.58 -11.40 -19.51
CA GLU A 9 -24.44 -12.29 -19.56
C GLU A 9 -24.30 -12.94 -20.94
N VAL A 10 -23.10 -13.03 -21.44
CA VAL A 10 -22.76 -13.67 -22.70
C VAL A 10 -21.60 -14.62 -22.48
N ASP A 11 -21.88 -15.91 -22.64
CA ASP A 11 -20.84 -16.93 -22.62
C ASP A 11 -20.25 -17.14 -24.01
N VAL A 12 -18.92 -17.09 -24.05
CA VAL A 12 -18.15 -17.40 -25.27
C VAL A 12 -17.57 -18.81 -25.16
N VAL A 13 -18.13 -19.74 -25.91
CA VAL A 13 -17.76 -21.15 -25.83
C VAL A 13 -16.79 -21.50 -26.96
N PHE A 14 -15.63 -22.02 -26.60
CA PHE A 14 -14.59 -22.50 -27.53
C PHE A 14 -14.48 -24.01 -27.48
N GLY A 15 -14.31 -24.62 -28.66
CA GLY A 15 -13.90 -26.03 -28.75
C GLY A 15 -12.38 -26.15 -28.51
N ILE A 16 -11.97 -27.18 -27.78
CA ILE A 16 -10.57 -27.55 -27.69
C ILE A 16 -10.19 -28.26 -29.01
N THR A 17 -9.31 -27.65 -29.80
CA THR A 17 -8.93 -28.16 -31.11
C THR A 17 -7.63 -28.99 -31.07
N SER A 18 -6.75 -28.69 -30.12
CA SER A 18 -5.47 -29.40 -29.88
C SER A 18 -4.99 -29.17 -28.46
N TYR A 19 -4.08 -30.04 -27.99
CA TYR A 19 -3.39 -29.81 -26.73
C TYR A 19 -2.22 -28.84 -26.93
N GLY A 20 -1.98 -27.97 -25.96
CA GLY A 20 -0.89 -27.02 -25.98
C GLY A 20 -1.28 -25.62 -25.48
N ASN A 21 -0.37 -24.69 -25.67
CA ASN A 21 -0.62 -23.27 -25.33
C ASN A 21 -1.42 -22.61 -26.46
N HIS A 22 -2.50 -21.97 -26.10
CA HIS A 22 -3.36 -21.26 -27.05
C HIS A 22 -3.56 -19.80 -26.60
N VAL A 23 -3.65 -18.91 -27.57
CA VAL A 23 -4.01 -17.49 -27.35
C VAL A 23 -5.39 -17.26 -27.95
N TYR A 24 -6.30 -16.79 -27.13
CA TYR A 24 -7.64 -16.40 -27.55
C TYR A 24 -7.78 -14.88 -27.45
N THR A 25 -8.34 -14.27 -28.48
CA THR A 25 -8.64 -12.83 -28.51
C THR A 25 -10.14 -12.63 -28.66
N ILE A 26 -10.74 -11.96 -27.70
CA ILE A 26 -12.16 -11.59 -27.73
C ILE A 26 -12.22 -10.06 -27.83
N LYS A 27 -12.99 -9.56 -28.81
CA LYS A 27 -13.27 -8.12 -28.97
C LYS A 27 -14.77 -7.90 -28.84
N TYR A 28 -15.14 -6.96 -28.00
CA TYR A 28 -16.52 -6.56 -27.80
C TYR A 28 -16.62 -5.07 -27.54
N THR A 29 -17.82 -4.52 -27.70
CA THR A 29 -18.11 -3.11 -27.39
C THR A 29 -19.22 -3.08 -26.36
N ILE A 30 -19.02 -2.26 -25.33
CA ILE A 30 -20.03 -1.96 -24.31
C ILE A 30 -20.50 -0.54 -24.55
N SER A 31 -21.80 -0.36 -24.75
CA SER A 31 -22.42 0.97 -24.75
C SER A 31 -22.66 1.44 -23.31
N ASN A 32 -22.67 2.75 -23.10
CA ASN A 32 -22.92 3.35 -21.79
C ASN A 32 -21.97 2.87 -20.68
N PHE A 33 -20.71 2.65 -21.02
CA PHE A 33 -19.69 2.21 -20.06
C PHE A 33 -19.41 3.25 -18.99
N VAL A 34 -19.46 4.53 -19.35
CA VAL A 34 -19.36 5.66 -18.42
C VAL A 34 -20.75 6.07 -18.00
N SER A 35 -20.93 6.31 -16.71
CA SER A 35 -22.18 6.82 -16.13
C SER A 35 -21.94 8.22 -15.58
N THR A 36 -22.96 9.04 -15.55
CA THR A 36 -22.93 10.35 -14.88
C THR A 36 -23.81 10.36 -13.65
N THR A 37 -23.29 10.87 -12.54
CA THR A 37 -23.99 11.10 -11.29
C THR A 37 -24.41 12.57 -11.18
N SER A 38 -24.97 12.98 -10.04
CA SER A 38 -25.31 14.40 -9.81
C SER A 38 -24.07 15.31 -9.80
N ASP A 39 -22.89 14.79 -9.40
CA ASP A 39 -21.68 15.57 -9.12
C ASP A 39 -20.43 15.11 -9.92
N ALA A 40 -20.45 13.95 -10.55
CA ALA A 40 -19.29 13.36 -11.22
C ALA A 40 -19.67 12.49 -12.42
N ASP A 41 -18.70 12.23 -13.30
CA ASP A 41 -18.78 11.10 -14.23
C ASP A 41 -18.01 9.94 -13.63
N ILE A 42 -18.54 8.73 -13.73
CA ILE A 42 -17.95 7.57 -13.08
C ILE A 42 -17.82 6.38 -14.02
N VAL A 43 -16.81 5.58 -13.80
CA VAL A 43 -16.73 4.21 -14.28
C VAL A 43 -16.76 3.30 -13.05
N TYR A 44 -17.84 2.55 -12.89
CA TYR A 44 -17.96 1.54 -11.85
C TYR A 44 -18.27 0.21 -12.52
N TRP A 45 -17.27 -0.67 -12.62
CA TRP A 45 -17.38 -1.85 -13.45
C TRP A 45 -16.62 -3.05 -12.87
N ASN A 46 -17.25 -4.21 -12.92
CA ASN A 46 -16.59 -5.47 -12.60
C ASN A 46 -15.87 -6.00 -13.85
N LEU A 47 -14.56 -5.81 -13.88
CA LEU A 47 -13.70 -6.15 -15.01
C LEU A 47 -13.35 -7.64 -15.04
N PHE A 48 -13.31 -8.29 -13.90
CA PHE A 48 -13.10 -9.71 -13.77
C PHE A 48 -14.05 -10.29 -12.70
N PRO A 49 -15.03 -11.14 -13.08
CA PRO A 49 -16.09 -11.59 -12.18
C PRO A 49 -15.61 -12.67 -11.20
N LYS A 50 -16.37 -12.83 -10.10
CA LYS A 50 -16.27 -13.99 -9.21
C LYS A 50 -16.69 -15.27 -9.94
N ASN A 51 -16.31 -16.41 -9.36
CA ASN A 51 -16.73 -17.74 -9.82
C ASN A 51 -16.29 -18.07 -11.24
N PHE A 52 -15.20 -17.47 -11.70
CA PHE A 52 -14.61 -17.87 -12.96
C PHE A 52 -14.15 -19.32 -12.88
N SER A 53 -14.49 -20.14 -13.86
CA SER A 53 -14.29 -21.60 -13.83
C SER A 53 -12.83 -22.03 -13.81
N ALA A 54 -11.93 -21.17 -14.30
CA ALA A 54 -10.49 -21.38 -14.26
C ALA A 54 -9.83 -20.27 -13.43
N SER A 55 -8.90 -20.66 -12.55
CA SER A 55 -8.09 -19.67 -11.79
C SER A 55 -6.98 -19.12 -12.69
N PRO A 56 -7.08 -17.87 -13.17
CA PRO A 56 -6.01 -17.28 -13.97
C PRO A 56 -4.79 -17.06 -13.10
N SER A 57 -3.61 -17.33 -13.64
CA SER A 57 -2.34 -17.14 -12.93
C SER A 57 -1.95 -15.68 -12.79
N ASN A 58 -2.43 -14.83 -13.69
CA ASN A 58 -2.24 -13.39 -13.67
C ASN A 58 -3.29 -12.70 -14.54
N VAL A 59 -3.82 -11.58 -14.04
CA VAL A 59 -4.73 -10.72 -14.78
C VAL A 59 -4.13 -9.33 -14.86
N SER A 60 -4.01 -8.80 -16.08
CA SER A 60 -3.57 -7.44 -16.34
C SER A 60 -4.62 -6.73 -17.17
N ILE A 61 -5.06 -5.57 -16.73
CA ILE A 61 -6.11 -4.76 -17.35
C ILE A 61 -5.52 -3.37 -17.60
N VAL A 62 -5.71 -2.87 -18.80
CA VAL A 62 -5.29 -1.51 -19.19
C VAL A 62 -6.51 -0.77 -19.73
N ILE A 63 -6.83 0.35 -19.10
CA ILE A 63 -7.92 1.24 -19.54
C ILE A 63 -7.31 2.50 -20.12
N ARG A 64 -7.76 2.85 -21.32
CA ARG A 64 -7.30 4.04 -22.06
C ARG A 64 -8.50 4.86 -22.50
N SER A 65 -8.29 6.15 -22.65
CA SER A 65 -9.22 7.07 -23.25
C SER A 65 -8.60 7.68 -24.53
N TYR A 66 -9.35 8.51 -25.21
CA TYR A 66 -8.85 9.36 -26.31
C TYR A 66 -8.01 10.55 -25.81
N PHE A 67 -7.97 10.76 -24.49
CA PHE A 67 -7.09 11.71 -23.81
C PHE A 67 -6.32 10.96 -22.71
N ASP A 68 -5.18 11.50 -22.31
CA ASP A 68 -4.37 10.94 -21.23
C ASP A 68 -5.02 11.25 -19.88
N PHE A 69 -5.12 10.24 -19.03
CA PHE A 69 -5.59 10.41 -17.66
C PHE A 69 -4.52 11.12 -16.82
N SER A 70 -4.98 12.02 -15.96
CA SER A 70 -4.10 12.69 -15.00
C SER A 70 -3.60 11.72 -13.94
N ASP A 71 -2.34 11.85 -13.54
CA ASP A 71 -1.77 11.09 -12.41
C ASP A 71 -2.48 11.37 -11.07
N THR A 72 -3.29 12.44 -11.02
CA THR A 72 -4.11 12.80 -9.86
C THR A 72 -5.52 12.26 -9.92
N LEU A 73 -5.87 11.50 -10.95
CA LEU A 73 -7.20 10.91 -11.10
C LEU A 73 -7.51 9.96 -9.94
N ASP A 74 -8.69 10.10 -9.38
CA ASP A 74 -9.19 9.24 -8.30
C ASP A 74 -9.62 7.88 -8.87
N VAL A 75 -8.84 6.85 -8.56
CA VAL A 75 -9.06 5.46 -9.03
C VAL A 75 -9.02 4.49 -7.86
N TRP A 76 -10.00 3.60 -7.78
CA TRP A 76 -10.07 2.55 -6.76
C TRP A 76 -10.26 1.18 -7.41
N GLY A 77 -9.53 0.20 -6.90
CA GLY A 77 -9.67 -1.21 -7.28
C GLY A 77 -10.15 -2.04 -6.11
N TYR A 78 -11.06 -2.97 -6.36
CA TYR A 78 -11.65 -3.85 -5.36
C TYR A 78 -11.57 -5.31 -5.77
N GLY A 79 -11.57 -6.22 -4.80
CA GLY A 79 -11.81 -7.65 -5.00
C GLY A 79 -10.67 -8.56 -4.58
N LYS A 80 -9.43 -8.32 -4.98
CA LYS A 80 -8.27 -9.12 -4.60
C LYS A 80 -7.33 -8.35 -3.69
N TYR A 81 -6.94 -9.00 -2.58
CA TYR A 81 -5.93 -8.43 -1.68
C TYR A 81 -4.55 -8.38 -2.36
N GLY A 82 -3.92 -7.21 -2.33
CA GLY A 82 -2.61 -7.00 -2.95
C GLY A 82 -2.66 -6.66 -4.43
N ALA A 83 -3.82 -6.71 -5.08
CA ALA A 83 -3.96 -6.20 -6.45
C ALA A 83 -3.61 -4.70 -6.52
N LEU A 84 -3.06 -4.28 -7.64
CA LEU A 84 -2.66 -2.90 -7.88
C LEU A 84 -3.63 -2.25 -8.86
N CYS A 85 -4.00 -0.98 -8.58
CA CYS A 85 -4.78 -0.14 -9.47
C CYS A 85 -4.24 1.28 -9.38
N TYR A 86 -3.75 1.83 -10.49
CA TYR A 86 -3.09 3.14 -10.51
C TYR A 86 -3.14 3.75 -11.91
N VAL A 87 -2.88 5.06 -11.99
CA VAL A 87 -2.66 5.76 -13.27
C VAL A 87 -1.16 5.78 -13.55
N TYR A 88 -0.79 5.42 -14.76
CA TYR A 88 0.58 5.49 -15.25
C TYR A 88 0.61 5.79 -16.73
N ASP A 89 1.42 6.75 -17.14
CA ASP A 89 1.60 7.14 -18.55
C ASP A 89 0.26 7.39 -19.26
N GLY A 90 -0.61 8.18 -18.62
CA GLY A 90 -1.92 8.57 -19.16
C GLY A 90 -2.96 7.46 -19.26
N ARG A 91 -2.74 6.30 -18.65
CA ARG A 91 -3.66 5.16 -18.67
C ARG A 91 -3.85 4.59 -17.27
N ILE A 92 -4.99 3.94 -17.04
CA ILE A 92 -5.22 3.20 -15.79
C ILE A 92 -4.71 1.78 -16.00
N GLU A 93 -3.90 1.30 -15.09
CA GLU A 93 -3.40 -0.07 -15.05
C GLU A 93 -3.90 -0.76 -13.80
N MET A 94 -4.41 -1.98 -13.96
CA MET A 94 -4.85 -2.83 -12.86
C MET A 94 -4.26 -4.22 -13.04
N THR A 95 -3.65 -4.78 -11.99
CA THR A 95 -3.07 -6.12 -12.02
C THR A 95 -3.49 -6.92 -10.80
N SER A 96 -3.66 -8.23 -10.97
CA SER A 96 -3.99 -9.12 -9.86
C SER A 96 -2.81 -9.43 -8.94
N ASP A 97 -1.59 -9.12 -9.34
CA ASP A 97 -0.38 -9.51 -8.61
C ASP A 97 -0.41 -11.00 -8.21
N GLY A 98 -0.47 -11.85 -9.20
CA GLY A 98 -0.56 -13.31 -9.07
C GLY A 98 -1.93 -13.89 -9.42
N SER A 99 -2.15 -15.14 -9.03
CA SER A 99 -3.35 -15.89 -9.37
C SER A 99 -4.60 -15.37 -8.65
N LEU A 100 -5.75 -15.43 -9.34
CA LEU A 100 -7.07 -15.19 -8.76
C LEU A 100 -7.71 -16.51 -8.36
N SER A 101 -8.22 -16.57 -7.13
CA SER A 101 -9.11 -17.67 -6.70
C SER A 101 -10.53 -17.44 -7.20
N SER A 102 -11.38 -18.47 -7.12
CA SER A 102 -12.77 -18.37 -7.55
C SER A 102 -13.61 -17.33 -6.79
N SER A 103 -13.21 -17.01 -5.55
CA SER A 103 -13.90 -16.02 -4.72
C SER A 103 -13.41 -14.58 -4.95
N GLU A 104 -12.28 -14.41 -5.61
CA GLU A 104 -11.69 -13.11 -5.91
C GLU A 104 -12.22 -12.54 -7.22
N TYR A 105 -12.18 -11.25 -7.37
CA TYR A 105 -12.65 -10.49 -8.52
C TYR A 105 -11.83 -9.21 -8.69
N LEU A 106 -12.02 -8.51 -9.80
CA LEU A 106 -11.42 -7.21 -10.02
C LEU A 106 -12.51 -6.23 -10.48
N THR A 107 -12.85 -5.30 -9.60
CA THR A 107 -13.79 -4.20 -9.87
C THR A 107 -13.03 -2.90 -9.81
N ILE A 108 -13.36 -1.99 -10.70
CA ILE A 108 -12.79 -0.64 -10.73
C ILE A 108 -13.88 0.39 -10.45
N LEU A 109 -13.53 1.42 -9.70
CA LEU A 109 -14.28 2.67 -9.57
C LEU A 109 -13.34 3.82 -9.93
N VAL A 110 -13.78 4.68 -10.83
CA VAL A 110 -13.04 5.88 -11.26
C VAL A 110 -13.95 7.07 -11.14
N LYS A 111 -13.44 8.17 -10.59
CA LYS A 111 -14.14 9.45 -10.52
C LYS A 111 -13.52 10.44 -11.47
N PHE A 112 -14.31 10.97 -12.37
CA PHE A 112 -13.95 12.07 -13.25
C PHE A 112 -14.76 13.32 -12.88
N ASP A 113 -14.27 14.47 -13.28
CA ASP A 113 -15.05 15.70 -13.20
C ASP A 113 -16.33 15.55 -14.04
N LYS A 114 -17.44 16.06 -13.53
CA LYS A 114 -18.72 16.01 -14.23
C LYS A 114 -18.63 16.70 -15.60
N GLY A 115 -19.14 16.00 -16.61
CA GLY A 115 -19.11 16.49 -18.00
C GLY A 115 -17.80 16.18 -18.73
N THR A 116 -16.95 15.33 -18.18
CA THR A 116 -15.75 14.82 -18.87
C THR A 116 -16.14 13.94 -20.07
N PHE A 117 -17.25 13.21 -19.96
CA PHE A 117 -17.76 12.34 -21.00
C PHE A 117 -19.17 12.72 -21.41
N GLU A 118 -19.47 12.59 -22.69
CA GLU A 118 -20.84 12.62 -23.19
C GLU A 118 -21.47 11.23 -23.00
N THR A 119 -22.29 11.07 -21.97
CA THR A 119 -23.00 9.83 -21.67
C THR A 119 -24.48 10.08 -21.41
N SER A 120 -25.33 9.17 -21.91
CA SER A 120 -26.75 9.15 -21.61
C SER A 120 -27.11 8.30 -20.39
N ASN A 121 -26.12 7.60 -19.82
CA ASN A 121 -26.33 6.76 -18.63
C ASN A 121 -26.28 7.62 -17.37
N VAL A 122 -27.43 8.10 -16.93
CA VAL A 122 -27.59 8.96 -15.74
C VAL A 122 -27.97 8.09 -14.56
N LEU A 123 -27.24 8.27 -13.47
CA LEU A 123 -27.46 7.59 -12.19
C LEU A 123 -28.15 8.54 -11.20
N ASP A 124 -29.03 8.00 -10.36
CA ASP A 124 -29.90 8.80 -9.48
C ASP A 124 -29.18 9.40 -8.26
N ASN A 125 -28.05 8.80 -7.84
CA ASN A 125 -27.31 9.19 -6.64
C ASN A 125 -26.03 9.95 -7.00
N ASP A 126 -25.40 10.52 -5.98
CA ASP A 126 -24.08 11.16 -6.08
C ASP A 126 -22.94 10.12 -6.11
N PHE A 127 -21.71 10.61 -6.29
CA PHE A 127 -20.54 9.76 -6.29
C PHE A 127 -20.34 9.04 -4.96
N ASP A 128 -20.57 9.70 -3.85
CA ASP A 128 -20.31 9.16 -2.51
C ASP A 128 -21.17 7.94 -2.22
N TYR A 129 -22.41 7.89 -2.72
CA TYR A 129 -23.27 6.71 -2.65
C TYR A 129 -22.62 5.49 -3.33
N TYR A 130 -22.10 5.65 -4.56
CA TYR A 130 -21.46 4.55 -5.28
C TYR A 130 -20.11 4.17 -4.69
N TYR A 131 -19.42 5.13 -4.12
CA TYR A 131 -18.19 4.89 -3.38
C TYR A 131 -18.44 4.04 -2.13
N ASP A 132 -19.43 4.39 -1.33
CA ASP A 132 -19.81 3.62 -0.14
C ASP A 132 -20.30 2.23 -0.51
N MET A 133 -21.13 2.11 -1.56
CA MET A 133 -21.59 0.82 -2.08
C MET A 133 -20.42 -0.06 -2.57
N ALA A 134 -19.40 0.52 -3.19
CA ALA A 134 -18.22 -0.21 -3.62
C ALA A 134 -17.34 -0.66 -2.45
N GLN A 135 -17.34 0.07 -1.34
CA GLN A 135 -16.65 -0.29 -0.10
C GLN A 135 -17.37 -1.40 0.66
N ASP A 136 -18.70 -1.41 0.63
CA ASP A 136 -19.51 -2.36 1.37
C ASP A 136 -19.32 -3.78 0.81
N GLY A 137 -18.96 -4.71 1.69
CA GLY A 137 -18.68 -6.10 1.32
C GLY A 137 -17.41 -6.32 0.50
N SER A 138 -16.59 -5.29 0.26
CA SER A 138 -15.30 -5.47 -0.38
C SER A 138 -14.30 -6.07 0.59
N THR A 139 -13.73 -7.23 0.22
CA THR A 139 -12.74 -7.92 1.05
C THR A 139 -11.33 -7.36 0.87
N THR A 140 -11.11 -6.58 -0.17
CA THR A 140 -9.80 -6.05 -0.51
C THR A 140 -9.91 -4.73 -1.21
N TYR A 141 -8.92 -3.93 -0.97
CA TYR A 141 -8.87 -2.57 -1.41
C TYR A 141 -7.48 -2.25 -1.99
N SER A 142 -7.45 -1.72 -3.19
CA SER A 142 -6.30 -1.00 -3.70
C SER A 142 -6.79 0.32 -4.30
N GLY A 143 -6.59 1.39 -3.61
CA GLY A 143 -6.98 2.71 -4.08
C GLY A 143 -5.97 3.76 -3.65
N THR A 144 -5.89 4.82 -4.41
CA THR A 144 -4.92 5.90 -4.26
C THR A 144 -5.22 6.88 -3.14
N LYS A 145 -6.36 6.82 -2.48
CA LYS A 145 -6.55 7.57 -1.22
C LYS A 145 -5.67 6.98 -0.12
N THR A 146 -4.39 7.30 -0.19
CA THR A 146 -3.54 7.18 0.99
C THR A 146 -4.10 8.11 2.04
N SER A 147 -4.86 7.56 2.97
CA SER A 147 -5.31 8.28 4.16
C SER A 147 -4.11 9.04 4.75
N LEU A 148 -4.31 10.26 5.21
CA LEU A 148 -3.30 11.00 5.98
C LEU A 148 -2.67 10.12 7.07
N LEU A 149 -3.46 9.20 7.65
CA LEU A 149 -3.01 8.21 8.62
C LEU A 149 -1.98 7.21 8.05
N SER A 150 -2.13 6.75 6.80
CA SER A 150 -1.15 5.84 6.20
C SER A 150 0.16 6.55 5.86
N LYS A 151 0.10 7.81 5.41
CA LYS A 151 1.28 8.65 5.22
C LYS A 151 2.01 8.92 6.54
N ILE A 152 1.26 9.22 7.61
CA ILE A 152 1.80 9.38 8.95
C ILE A 152 2.43 8.07 9.44
N PHE A 153 1.79 6.92 9.20
CA PHE A 153 2.32 5.62 9.63
C PHE A 153 3.61 5.24 8.89
N VAL A 154 3.69 5.50 7.59
CA VAL A 154 4.93 5.32 6.80
C VAL A 154 6.03 6.25 7.30
N PHE A 155 5.70 7.52 7.58
CA PHE A 155 6.64 8.49 8.13
C PHE A 155 7.16 8.07 9.52
N ILE A 156 6.28 7.63 10.41
CA ILE A 156 6.64 7.11 11.74
C ILE A 156 7.56 5.91 11.62
N ARG A 157 7.25 4.97 10.76
CA ARG A 157 8.05 3.76 10.57
C ARG A 157 9.41 4.06 9.93
N ALA A 158 9.45 4.94 8.94
CA ALA A 158 10.68 5.26 8.20
C ALA A 158 11.66 6.15 8.98
N ILE A 159 11.17 7.05 9.81
CA ILE A 159 12.00 8.07 10.49
C ILE A 159 12.04 7.87 11.99
N LEU A 160 10.90 7.71 12.65
CA LEU A 160 10.83 7.66 14.10
C LEU A 160 11.48 6.40 14.68
N LEU A 161 11.28 5.23 14.07
CA LEU A 161 11.90 3.98 14.52
C LEU A 161 13.42 3.99 14.45
N PRO A 162 14.06 4.41 13.34
CA PRO A 162 15.52 4.54 13.27
C PRO A 162 16.09 5.56 14.27
N VAL A 163 15.41 6.70 14.44
CA VAL A 163 15.83 7.74 15.42
C VAL A 163 15.74 7.22 16.84
N LEU A 164 14.66 6.51 17.18
CA LEU A 164 14.51 5.89 18.49
C LEU A 164 15.60 4.82 18.73
N GLY A 165 15.87 3.98 17.73
CA GLY A 165 16.94 2.98 17.79
C GLY A 165 18.31 3.61 18.00
N PHE A 166 18.60 4.70 17.30
CA PHE A 166 19.84 5.45 17.49
C PHE A 166 19.95 6.08 18.90
N ALA A 167 18.87 6.66 19.40
CA ALA A 167 18.81 7.22 20.74
C ALA A 167 19.06 6.16 21.83
N VAL A 168 18.48 4.97 21.69
CA VAL A 168 18.72 3.83 22.58
C VAL A 168 20.17 3.37 22.52
N LEU A 169 20.76 3.31 21.35
CA LEU A 169 22.17 2.93 21.16
C LEU A 169 23.10 3.94 21.81
N VAL A 170 22.85 5.23 21.63
CA VAL A 170 23.62 6.31 22.30
C VAL A 170 23.48 6.19 23.82
N PHE A 171 22.26 5.95 24.32
CA PHE A 171 22.02 5.75 25.75
C PHE A 171 22.82 4.56 26.31
N ILE A 172 22.85 3.43 25.60
CA ILE A 172 23.65 2.26 26.00
C ILE A 172 25.13 2.60 26.06
N ILE A 173 25.66 3.30 25.04
CA ILE A 173 27.05 3.74 24.99
C ILE A 173 27.41 4.66 26.20
N VAL A 174 26.53 5.62 26.49
CA VAL A 174 26.71 6.54 27.63
C VAL A 174 26.70 5.76 28.95
N CYS A 175 25.77 4.82 29.12
CA CYS A 175 25.71 3.97 30.32
C CYS A 175 26.94 3.07 30.46
N ALA A 176 27.42 2.48 29.35
CA ALA A 176 28.63 1.67 29.35
C ALA A 176 29.89 2.51 29.71
N ASN A 177 30.00 3.71 29.15
CA ASN A 177 31.08 4.62 29.48
C ASN A 177 31.01 5.10 30.95
N ALA A 178 29.81 5.38 31.45
CA ALA A 178 29.62 5.73 32.86
C ALA A 178 30.04 4.60 33.79
N LYS A 179 29.75 3.32 33.44
CA LYS A 179 30.26 2.14 34.19
C LYS A 179 31.80 2.06 34.14
N ASN A 180 32.39 2.28 32.96
CA ASN A 180 33.86 2.26 32.82
C ASN A 180 34.53 3.37 33.60
N VAL A 181 33.96 4.56 33.65
CA VAL A 181 34.45 5.68 34.46
C VAL A 181 34.35 5.33 35.95
N ARG A 182 33.22 4.74 36.39
CA ARG A 182 33.07 4.26 37.77
C ARG A 182 34.10 3.16 38.14
N TYR A 183 34.37 2.28 37.22
CA TYR A 183 35.35 1.21 37.41
C TYR A 183 36.78 1.77 37.54
N ARG A 184 37.15 2.72 36.70
CA ARG A 184 38.52 3.31 36.69
C ARG A 184 38.74 4.35 37.76
N TYR A 185 37.75 5.16 38.05
CA TYR A 185 37.93 6.38 38.89
C TYR A 185 37.03 6.42 40.14
N GLY A 186 36.25 5.41 40.36
CA GLY A 186 35.29 5.35 41.47
C GLY A 186 34.04 6.23 41.26
N THR A 187 33.24 6.35 42.31
CA THR A 187 32.06 7.23 42.30
C THR A 187 32.44 8.68 42.54
N ARG A 188 31.56 9.62 42.15
CA ARG A 188 31.78 11.05 42.16
C ARG A 188 32.12 11.64 43.53
N GLY A 189 32.27 11.03 44.53
CA GLY A 189 32.74 11.51 45.83
C GLY A 189 34.04 10.82 46.28
N ASN A 190 34.42 9.75 45.61
CA ASN A 190 35.57 8.92 45.95
C ASN A 190 36.26 8.40 44.67
N ARG A 191 36.51 9.28 43.72
CA ARG A 191 37.23 8.89 42.51
C ARG A 191 38.71 8.75 42.81
N VAL A 192 39.22 7.56 42.67
CA VAL A 192 40.64 7.27 42.74
C VAL A 192 41.08 6.74 41.39
N ARG A 193 42.17 7.26 40.90
CA ARG A 193 42.79 6.75 39.70
C ARG A 193 43.48 5.43 40.05
N LYS A 194 42.91 4.30 39.63
CA LYS A 194 43.43 2.96 39.93
C LYS A 194 44.68 2.59 39.16
N ASP A 195 45.01 3.36 38.15
CA ASP A 195 46.09 3.10 37.19
C ASP A 195 47.33 4.01 37.43
N VAL A 196 47.38 4.75 38.55
CA VAL A 196 48.57 5.52 38.87
C VAL A 196 49.54 4.63 39.63
N PRO A 197 50.65 4.23 39.01
CA PRO A 197 51.68 3.47 39.67
C PRO A 197 52.50 4.41 40.60
N ASN A 198 52.91 3.91 41.73
CA ASN A 198 53.91 4.51 42.62
C ASN A 198 53.54 5.88 43.20
N PHE A 199 52.54 5.91 44.04
CA PHE A 199 52.30 7.09 44.84
C PHE A 199 53.28 7.11 46.01
N ARG A 200 54.21 8.08 46.00
CA ARG A 200 55.24 8.21 47.04
C ARG A 200 54.75 8.96 48.26
N ASP A 201 53.93 9.97 48.07
CA ASP A 201 53.45 10.84 49.15
C ASP A 201 51.94 10.85 49.19
N ILE A 202 51.40 10.62 50.34
CA ILE A 202 49.97 10.68 50.59
C ILE A 202 49.67 12.11 51.10
N PRO A 203 49.03 12.95 50.28
CA PRO A 203 48.76 14.36 50.66
C PRO A 203 47.82 14.51 51.86
N CYS A 204 47.12 13.46 52.25
CA CYS A 204 46.34 13.46 53.49
C CYS A 204 46.63 12.18 54.27
N ASN A 205 47.00 12.31 55.46
CA ASN A 205 47.39 11.22 56.39
C ASN A 205 46.35 10.24 56.80
N LYS A 206 45.19 10.28 56.22
CA LYS A 206 44.05 9.43 56.67
C LYS A 206 43.50 8.46 55.61
N ASP A 207 43.67 8.77 54.37
CA ASP A 207 43.09 7.92 53.33
C ASP A 207 43.77 8.21 51.97
N ILE A 208 44.58 7.24 51.54
CA ILE A 208 45.26 7.25 50.23
C ILE A 208 44.30 7.59 49.09
N TYR A 209 43.08 7.17 49.24
CA TYR A 209 42.05 7.37 48.23
C TYR A 209 41.41 8.76 48.21
N ARG A 210 41.66 9.55 49.27
CA ARG A 210 41.23 10.95 49.34
C ARG A 210 42.24 11.93 48.78
N ALA A 211 43.46 11.48 48.55
CA ALA A 211 44.56 12.31 48.05
C ALA A 211 44.41 12.68 46.55
N TYR A 212 43.43 12.17 45.87
CA TYR A 212 43.17 12.34 44.43
C TYR A 212 41.95 13.18 44.11
N TRP A 213 41.55 14.03 44.98
CA TRP A 213 40.35 14.89 44.78
C TRP A 213 40.73 16.31 44.56
#